data_3a944dee24ae0154063f4869295c7aaa
#
_entry.id   3a944dee24ae0154063f4869295c7aaa
#
_cell.length_a   1.000
_cell.length_b   1.000
_cell.length_c   1.000
_cell.angle_alpha   90.00
_cell.angle_beta   90.00
_cell.angle_gamma   90.00
#
_symmetry.space_group_name_H-M   'P 1'
#
loop_
_entity.id
_entity.type
_entity.pdbx_description
1 polymer ?
#
loop_
_entity_poly.entity_id
_entity_poly.type
_entity_poly.pdbx_seq_one_letter_code
_entity_poly.pdbx_strand_id
1 'polypeptide(L)'
;MNIIKRLFVVGVAAAAGFAATAADISGAGATFPYPIYAKWADAYKKLTGIGLNYQSIGSGGGIKQIKAKTVTFGASDMPLKPDDLKAAGLLQFPMIIGGVVPVVNIKGIAPGQLQLDGATIASIYLGDIAKWDDPQIKRLNPKLALPSTAIAPVYRSDGSGTNFLFSDYLSKESPKFKSIIGANSSVQWPAGIGAKGNEGVANMTTQTDGAIGYVEYAYAKQNKMAFTMLTNKGGKSVEPSAESFQAAAANADWVHSDSYYVILTDQDGAKSWPITGASFILVYKEPADAAAVGEALKFFAWAYKDGGAMAAELDYVPLPAPLIAQVEATWKSGVTSGGHPVWSGK
;
A
#
# COMPACT_ATOMS: atom_id res chain seq x y z
N MET A 1 30.43 20.17 -81.52
CA MET A 1 29.64 21.17 -80.81
C MET A 1 28.69 20.36 -79.91
N ASN A 2 29.17 19.91 -78.76
CA ASN A 2 28.42 19.00 -77.86
C ASN A 2 28.07 19.75 -76.56
N ILE A 3 26.75 19.94 -76.38
CA ILE A 3 26.16 20.57 -75.21
C ILE A 3 25.92 19.49 -74.13
N ILE A 4 26.66 19.48 -73.05
CA ILE A 4 26.50 18.59 -71.88
C ILE A 4 25.42 19.21 -70.97
N LYS A 5 24.22 18.56 -70.91
CA LYS A 5 23.18 18.90 -69.91
C LYS A 5 23.57 18.32 -68.55
N ARG A 6 23.84 19.15 -67.57
CA ARG A 6 24.00 18.77 -66.15
C ARG A 6 22.60 18.63 -65.53
N LEU A 7 22.23 17.42 -65.14
CA LEU A 7 21.09 17.19 -64.27
C LEU A 7 21.52 17.44 -62.82
N PHE A 8 20.88 18.41 -62.15
CA PHE A 8 20.91 18.56 -60.69
C PHE A 8 19.87 17.63 -60.09
N VAL A 9 20.32 16.60 -59.35
CA VAL A 9 19.45 15.79 -58.50
C VAL A 9 19.43 16.46 -57.11
N VAL A 10 18.28 17.06 -56.76
CA VAL A 10 18.01 17.57 -55.43
C VAL A 10 17.54 16.40 -54.59
N GLY A 11 18.44 15.87 -53.75
CA GLY A 11 18.08 14.87 -52.74
C GLY A 11 17.32 15.50 -51.59
N VAL A 12 16.02 15.24 -51.49
CA VAL A 12 15.22 15.56 -50.31
C VAL A 12 15.53 14.50 -49.25
N ALA A 13 16.35 14.83 -48.24
CA ALA A 13 16.55 14.02 -47.05
C ALA A 13 15.30 14.15 -46.17
N ALA A 14 14.41 13.15 -46.24
CA ALA A 14 13.33 13.01 -45.29
C ALA A 14 13.95 12.64 -43.91
N ALA A 15 14.04 13.61 -42.99
CA ALA A 15 14.34 13.34 -41.60
C ALA A 15 13.15 12.60 -40.99
N ALA A 16 13.20 11.26 -40.97
CA ALA A 16 12.31 10.45 -40.16
C ALA A 16 12.66 10.72 -38.69
N GLY A 17 11.91 11.60 -38.06
CA GLY A 17 11.96 11.76 -36.64
C GLY A 17 11.53 10.45 -35.98
N PHE A 18 12.50 9.69 -35.44
CA PHE A 18 12.18 8.63 -34.51
C PHE A 18 11.55 9.29 -33.28
N ALA A 19 10.24 9.22 -33.15
CA ALA A 19 9.58 9.47 -31.88
C ALA A 19 10.15 8.40 -30.94
N ALA A 20 11.03 8.81 -30.02
CA ALA A 20 11.45 7.96 -28.94
C ALA A 20 10.19 7.60 -28.14
N THR A 21 9.72 6.36 -28.26
CA THR A 21 8.67 5.87 -27.37
C THR A 21 9.20 5.95 -25.96
N ALA A 22 8.55 6.75 -25.12
CA ALA A 22 8.90 6.81 -23.70
C ALA A 22 8.88 5.38 -23.15
N ALA A 23 9.93 4.99 -22.45
CA ALA A 23 10.01 3.67 -21.85
C ALA A 23 8.91 3.51 -20.81
N ASP A 24 8.30 2.33 -20.76
CA ASP A 24 7.32 2.00 -19.71
C ASP A 24 7.96 2.18 -18.31
N ILE A 25 7.18 2.72 -17.37
CA ILE A 25 7.60 2.91 -15.99
C ILE A 25 7.68 1.54 -15.32
N SER A 26 8.78 1.24 -14.63
CA SER A 26 8.94 0.00 -13.87
C SER A 26 8.85 0.26 -12.37
N GLY A 27 8.03 -0.53 -11.67
CA GLY A 27 7.90 -0.44 -10.22
C GLY A 27 7.72 -1.80 -9.57
N ALA A 28 8.04 -1.91 -8.29
CA ALA A 28 7.81 -3.13 -7.54
C ALA A 28 7.55 -2.84 -6.06
N GLY A 29 6.77 -3.69 -5.41
CA GLY A 29 6.63 -3.60 -3.97
C GLY A 29 5.27 -4.02 -3.42
N ALA A 30 4.76 -3.19 -2.53
CA ALA A 30 3.58 -3.44 -1.73
C ALA A 30 2.38 -3.96 -2.54
N THR A 31 1.72 -5.01 -2.01
CA THR A 31 0.47 -5.52 -2.58
C THR A 31 -0.75 -4.71 -2.12
N PHE A 32 -0.62 -3.97 -1.04
CA PHE A 32 -1.65 -3.10 -0.47
C PHE A 32 -2.23 -2.12 -1.51
N PRO A 33 -1.44 -1.31 -2.26
CA PRO A 33 -1.97 -0.35 -3.22
C PRO A 33 -2.21 -0.97 -4.62
N TYR A 34 -1.91 -2.25 -4.84
CA TYR A 34 -1.94 -2.84 -6.18
C TYR A 34 -3.28 -2.66 -6.90
N PRO A 35 -4.47 -2.86 -6.28
CA PRO A 35 -5.74 -2.66 -6.96
C PRO A 35 -5.89 -1.27 -7.58
N ILE A 36 -5.50 -0.23 -6.86
CA ILE A 36 -5.58 1.14 -7.37
C ILE A 36 -4.44 1.45 -8.36
N TYR A 37 -3.22 0.94 -8.13
CA TYR A 37 -2.11 1.14 -9.07
C TYR A 37 -2.40 0.51 -10.43
N ALA A 38 -3.01 -0.68 -10.47
CA ALA A 38 -3.43 -1.32 -11.71
C ALA A 38 -4.49 -0.49 -12.45
N LYS A 39 -5.47 0.07 -11.73
CA LYS A 39 -6.51 0.91 -12.30
C LYS A 39 -5.94 2.23 -12.82
N TRP A 40 -5.06 2.88 -12.10
CA TRP A 40 -4.35 4.08 -12.55
C TRP A 40 -3.45 3.81 -13.75
N ALA A 41 -2.71 2.70 -13.75
CA ALA A 41 -1.85 2.30 -14.85
C ALA A 41 -2.62 2.14 -16.16
N ASP A 42 -3.78 1.47 -16.13
CA ASP A 42 -4.66 1.32 -17.30
C ASP A 42 -5.19 2.67 -17.80
N ALA A 43 -5.66 3.54 -16.91
CA ALA A 43 -6.17 4.85 -17.26
C ALA A 43 -5.08 5.77 -17.82
N TYR A 44 -3.90 5.79 -17.18
CA TYR A 44 -2.76 6.60 -17.63
C TYR A 44 -2.23 6.15 -18.98
N LYS A 45 -2.14 4.84 -19.22
CA LYS A 45 -1.75 4.27 -20.51
C LYS A 45 -2.72 4.67 -21.64
N LYS A 46 -4.02 4.65 -21.38
CA LYS A 46 -5.04 5.11 -22.34
C LYS A 46 -4.89 6.59 -22.68
N LEU A 47 -4.50 7.41 -21.69
CA LEU A 47 -4.35 8.85 -21.85
C LEU A 47 -3.04 9.25 -22.55
N THR A 48 -1.92 8.60 -22.20
CA THR A 48 -0.57 9.04 -22.57
C THR A 48 0.16 8.08 -23.50
N GLY A 49 -0.28 6.84 -23.60
CA GLY A 49 0.44 5.75 -24.27
C GLY A 49 1.55 5.11 -23.40
N ILE A 50 1.87 5.69 -22.22
CA ILE A 50 2.93 5.22 -21.34
C ILE A 50 2.38 4.15 -20.40
N GLY A 51 3.01 2.97 -20.38
CA GLY A 51 2.65 1.87 -19.49
C GLY A 51 3.34 1.95 -18.13
N LEU A 52 2.71 1.36 -17.12
CA LEU A 52 3.30 1.05 -15.83
C LEU A 52 3.38 -0.46 -15.67
N ASN A 53 4.60 -0.99 -15.55
CA ASN A 53 4.86 -2.38 -15.18
C ASN A 53 5.14 -2.44 -13.68
N TYR A 54 4.10 -2.72 -12.88
CA TYR A 54 4.21 -2.82 -11.43
C TYR A 54 4.18 -4.28 -10.97
N GLN A 55 5.23 -4.70 -10.26
CA GLN A 55 5.32 -6.05 -9.68
C GLN A 55 4.84 -6.03 -8.23
N SER A 56 3.66 -6.61 -7.98
CA SER A 56 3.05 -6.76 -6.65
C SER A 56 3.71 -7.94 -5.91
N ILE A 57 4.84 -7.67 -5.22
CA ILE A 57 5.70 -8.69 -4.59
C ILE A 57 5.95 -8.47 -3.09
N GLY A 58 5.20 -7.56 -2.48
CA GLY A 58 5.32 -7.16 -1.09
C GLY A 58 6.35 -6.05 -0.86
N SER A 59 6.16 -5.27 0.21
CA SER A 59 7.00 -4.12 0.55
C SER A 59 8.48 -4.47 0.65
N GLY A 60 8.81 -5.60 1.28
CA GLY A 60 10.20 -6.07 1.39
C GLY A 60 10.83 -6.37 0.03
N GLY A 61 10.06 -6.90 -0.93
CA GLY A 61 10.48 -7.11 -2.31
C GLY A 61 10.76 -5.78 -3.01
N GLY A 62 9.86 -4.80 -2.88
CA GLY A 62 10.02 -3.47 -3.46
C GLY A 62 11.25 -2.73 -2.92
N ILE A 63 11.46 -2.75 -1.60
CA ILE A 63 12.64 -2.17 -0.97
C ILE A 63 13.92 -2.81 -1.49
N LYS A 64 13.95 -4.14 -1.65
CA LYS A 64 15.11 -4.85 -2.20
C LYS A 64 15.37 -4.46 -3.66
N GLN A 65 14.33 -4.39 -4.49
CA GLN A 65 14.49 -4.06 -5.91
C GLN A 65 14.93 -2.62 -6.14
N ILE A 66 14.35 -1.65 -5.42
CA ILE A 66 14.80 -0.26 -5.56
C ILE A 66 16.25 -0.09 -5.09
N LYS A 67 16.64 -0.70 -3.96
CA LYS A 67 18.04 -0.68 -3.50
C LYS A 67 19.00 -1.37 -4.47
N ALA A 68 18.56 -2.40 -5.19
CA ALA A 68 19.30 -3.07 -6.23
C ALA A 68 19.29 -2.31 -7.59
N LYS A 69 18.57 -1.20 -7.69
CA LYS A 69 18.42 -0.38 -8.91
C LYS A 69 17.83 -1.14 -10.11
N THR A 70 16.96 -2.14 -9.84
CA THR A 70 16.30 -2.94 -10.87
C THR A 70 14.93 -2.42 -11.30
N VAL A 71 14.43 -1.40 -10.61
CA VAL A 71 13.16 -0.73 -10.91
C VAL A 71 13.31 0.79 -10.78
N THR A 72 12.45 1.54 -11.45
CA THR A 72 12.39 3.01 -11.40
C THR A 72 11.94 3.49 -10.03
N PHE A 73 10.96 2.79 -9.41
CA PHE A 73 10.49 3.09 -8.06
C PHE A 73 10.18 1.81 -7.26
N GLY A 74 10.30 1.92 -5.94
CA GLY A 74 9.81 0.93 -5.00
C GLY A 74 8.51 1.39 -4.33
N ALA A 75 7.71 0.46 -3.81
CA ALA A 75 6.55 0.80 -2.98
C ALA A 75 6.53 -0.01 -1.68
N SER A 76 6.18 0.66 -0.57
CA SER A 76 6.13 0.06 0.76
C SER A 76 5.06 0.69 1.63
N ASP A 77 4.30 -0.13 2.38
CA ASP A 77 3.35 0.37 3.38
C ASP A 77 3.99 0.44 4.79
N MET A 78 5.23 -0.01 4.90
CA MET A 78 6.09 0.29 6.04
C MET A 78 7.03 1.43 5.63
N PRO A 79 6.88 2.66 6.18
CA PRO A 79 7.79 3.73 5.86
C PRO A 79 9.22 3.38 6.31
N LEU A 80 10.20 3.76 5.50
CA LEU A 80 11.61 3.66 5.88
C LEU A 80 11.97 4.81 6.83
N LYS A 81 12.81 4.51 7.80
CA LYS A 81 13.33 5.54 8.70
C LYS A 81 14.21 6.54 7.93
N PRO A 82 14.28 7.80 8.38
CA PRO A 82 15.11 8.83 7.73
C PRO A 82 16.56 8.41 7.51
N ASP A 83 17.18 7.76 8.50
CA ASP A 83 18.55 7.28 8.41
C ASP A 83 18.72 6.17 7.35
N ASP A 84 17.75 5.26 7.22
CA ASP A 84 17.76 4.20 6.20
C ASP A 84 17.61 4.78 4.79
N LEU A 85 16.77 5.81 4.63
CA LEU A 85 16.60 6.54 3.38
C LEU A 85 17.88 7.27 2.99
N LYS A 86 18.49 7.98 3.95
CA LYS A 86 19.74 8.68 3.76
C LYS A 86 20.88 7.75 3.36
N ALA A 87 21.02 6.63 4.07
CA ALA A 87 22.05 5.64 3.78
C ALA A 87 21.88 5.00 2.38
N ALA A 88 20.64 4.87 1.90
CA ALA A 88 20.34 4.31 0.59
C ALA A 88 20.30 5.36 -0.54
N GLY A 89 20.39 6.66 -0.25
CA GLY A 89 20.22 7.75 -1.23
C GLY A 89 18.80 7.83 -1.77
N LEU A 90 17.80 7.39 -0.97
CA LEU A 90 16.40 7.35 -1.36
C LEU A 90 15.61 8.53 -0.79
N LEU A 91 14.58 8.91 -1.50
CA LEU A 91 13.49 9.76 -1.06
C LEU A 91 12.22 8.92 -1.01
N GLN A 92 11.40 9.09 0.04
CA GLN A 92 10.07 8.51 0.11
C GLN A 92 9.00 9.59 0.19
N PHE A 93 7.79 9.23 -0.28
CA PHE A 93 6.61 10.07 -0.14
C PHE A 93 5.35 9.19 -0.08
N PRO A 94 4.30 9.61 0.67
CA PRO A 94 3.04 8.89 0.72
C PRO A 94 2.30 9.02 -0.62
N MET A 95 1.59 7.98 -1.04
CA MET A 95 0.86 7.98 -2.31
C MET A 95 -0.64 7.83 -2.12
N ILE A 96 -1.07 6.93 -1.23
CA ILE A 96 -2.47 6.60 -1.01
C ILE A 96 -2.65 6.06 0.40
N ILE A 97 -3.83 6.24 0.98
CA ILE A 97 -4.20 5.73 2.30
C ILE A 97 -5.29 4.67 2.14
N GLY A 98 -5.29 3.67 3.00
CA GLY A 98 -6.29 2.60 3.03
C GLY A 98 -6.33 1.92 4.40
N GLY A 99 -7.13 0.88 4.53
CA GLY A 99 -7.27 0.12 5.77
C GLY A 99 -6.89 -1.35 5.62
N VAL A 100 -6.19 -1.87 6.61
CA VAL A 100 -6.03 -3.32 6.79
C VAL A 100 -7.23 -3.81 7.59
N VAL A 101 -7.89 -4.85 7.10
CA VAL A 101 -9.09 -5.41 7.74
C VAL A 101 -8.88 -6.89 8.08
N PRO A 102 -9.19 -7.30 9.31
CA PRO A 102 -9.32 -8.72 9.61
C PRO A 102 -10.50 -9.30 8.85
N VAL A 103 -10.28 -10.45 8.22
CA VAL A 103 -11.27 -11.18 7.43
C VAL A 103 -11.40 -12.59 7.95
N VAL A 104 -12.62 -13.14 7.94
CA VAL A 104 -12.89 -14.46 8.52
C VAL A 104 -13.64 -15.35 7.55
N ASN A 105 -13.48 -16.67 7.72
CA ASN A 105 -14.28 -17.68 7.06
C ASN A 105 -15.02 -18.52 8.10
N ILE A 106 -16.14 -18.01 8.58
CA ILE A 106 -17.01 -18.65 9.57
C ILE A 106 -18.39 -18.80 8.95
N LYS A 107 -18.90 -20.02 8.89
CA LYS A 107 -20.24 -20.30 8.34
C LYS A 107 -21.30 -19.45 9.04
N GLY A 108 -22.08 -18.71 8.25
CA GLY A 108 -23.20 -17.90 8.75
C GLY A 108 -22.80 -16.50 9.25
N ILE A 109 -21.55 -16.12 9.17
CA ILE A 109 -21.09 -14.76 9.50
C ILE A 109 -20.94 -13.95 8.20
N ALA A 110 -21.67 -12.84 8.10
CA ALA A 110 -21.61 -11.91 6.99
C ALA A 110 -20.61 -10.77 7.26
N PRO A 111 -20.20 -10.01 6.23
CA PRO A 111 -19.35 -8.82 6.39
C PRO A 111 -19.92 -7.85 7.44
N GLY A 112 -19.06 -7.36 8.33
CA GLY A 112 -19.41 -6.40 9.37
C GLY A 112 -20.21 -6.95 10.56
N GLN A 113 -20.50 -8.25 10.60
CA GLN A 113 -21.26 -8.83 11.72
C GLN A 113 -20.40 -9.16 12.95
N LEU A 114 -19.17 -9.64 12.74
CA LEU A 114 -18.29 -10.04 13.83
C LEU A 114 -17.54 -8.81 14.38
N GLN A 115 -17.68 -8.58 15.68
CA GLN A 115 -16.92 -7.54 16.41
C GLN A 115 -15.68 -8.18 17.04
N LEU A 116 -14.51 -7.57 16.82
CA LEU A 116 -13.28 -7.91 17.52
C LEU A 116 -12.63 -6.64 18.11
N ASP A 117 -11.65 -6.83 18.97
CA ASP A 117 -10.73 -5.79 19.43
C ASP A 117 -9.28 -6.26 19.28
N GLY A 118 -8.33 -5.33 19.39
CA GLY A 118 -6.92 -5.62 19.18
C GLY A 118 -6.37 -6.65 20.15
N ALA A 119 -6.80 -6.62 21.41
CA ALA A 119 -6.36 -7.57 22.43
C ALA A 119 -6.85 -9.01 22.14
N THR A 120 -8.08 -9.16 21.67
CA THR A 120 -8.63 -10.46 21.26
C THR A 120 -7.92 -11.01 20.02
N ILE A 121 -7.69 -10.16 19.00
CA ILE A 121 -6.95 -10.56 17.80
C ILE A 121 -5.51 -10.96 18.16
N ALA A 122 -4.84 -10.19 19.02
CA ALA A 122 -3.49 -10.52 19.49
C ALA A 122 -3.46 -11.90 20.18
N SER A 123 -4.46 -12.20 21.02
CA SER A 123 -4.58 -13.49 21.70
C SER A 123 -4.84 -14.65 20.73
N ILE A 124 -5.61 -14.41 19.66
CA ILE A 124 -5.78 -15.39 18.58
C ILE A 124 -4.46 -15.70 17.88
N TYR A 125 -3.71 -14.67 17.46
CA TYR A 125 -2.45 -14.86 16.75
C TYR A 125 -1.31 -15.35 17.65
N LEU A 126 -1.41 -15.20 18.97
CA LEU A 126 -0.53 -15.85 19.96
C LEU A 126 -0.89 -17.31 20.24
N GLY A 127 -2.08 -17.77 19.82
CA GLY A 127 -2.59 -19.11 20.12
C GLY A 127 -3.27 -19.26 21.49
N ASP A 128 -3.45 -18.16 22.22
CA ASP A 128 -4.15 -18.17 23.52
C ASP A 128 -5.67 -18.42 23.34
N ILE A 129 -6.24 -17.94 22.25
CA ILE A 129 -7.63 -18.19 21.83
C ILE A 129 -7.62 -19.08 20.59
N ALA A 130 -8.13 -20.31 20.74
CA ALA A 130 -8.06 -21.35 19.71
C ALA A 130 -9.41 -21.69 19.05
N LYS A 131 -10.54 -21.15 19.54
CA LYS A 131 -11.88 -21.46 19.04
C LYS A 131 -12.74 -20.21 18.94
N TRP A 132 -13.65 -20.19 17.98
CA TRP A 132 -14.54 -19.04 17.75
C TRP A 132 -15.56 -18.83 18.86
N ASP A 133 -15.92 -19.86 19.61
CA ASP A 133 -16.83 -19.76 20.75
C ASP A 133 -16.16 -19.42 22.07
N ASP A 134 -14.92 -18.96 22.06
CA ASP A 134 -14.19 -18.48 23.23
C ASP A 134 -14.98 -17.40 23.98
N PRO A 135 -14.99 -17.39 25.33
CA PRO A 135 -15.69 -16.40 26.13
C PRO A 135 -15.31 -14.94 25.83
N GLN A 136 -14.06 -14.65 25.43
CA GLN A 136 -13.65 -13.28 25.06
C GLN A 136 -14.33 -12.84 23.75
N ILE A 137 -14.40 -13.71 22.76
CA ILE A 137 -15.08 -13.41 21.48
C ILE A 137 -16.59 -13.30 21.69
N LYS A 138 -17.20 -14.23 22.45
CA LYS A 138 -18.64 -14.19 22.79
C LYS A 138 -19.05 -12.92 23.51
N ARG A 139 -18.22 -12.40 24.41
CA ARG A 139 -18.48 -11.14 25.13
C ARG A 139 -18.60 -9.94 24.21
N LEU A 140 -17.78 -9.89 23.15
CA LEU A 140 -17.85 -8.86 22.11
C LEU A 140 -19.06 -9.06 21.19
N ASN A 141 -19.60 -10.28 21.12
CA ASN A 141 -20.64 -10.70 20.16
C ASN A 141 -21.82 -11.39 20.85
N PRO A 142 -22.51 -10.78 21.82
CA PRO A 142 -23.54 -11.47 22.65
C PRO A 142 -24.76 -11.94 21.85
N LYS A 143 -24.95 -11.42 20.63
CA LYS A 143 -26.10 -11.78 19.76
C LYS A 143 -25.72 -12.77 18.65
N LEU A 144 -24.44 -13.13 18.49
CA LEU A 144 -24.01 -14.07 17.47
C LEU A 144 -23.89 -15.50 18.02
N ALA A 145 -24.46 -16.47 17.29
CA ALA A 145 -24.22 -17.87 17.54
C ALA A 145 -22.88 -18.30 16.93
N LEU A 146 -21.80 -18.15 17.70
CA LEU A 146 -20.46 -18.51 17.25
C LEU A 146 -20.22 -20.02 17.40
N PRO A 147 -19.69 -20.71 16.36
CA PRO A 147 -19.43 -22.15 16.41
C PRO A 147 -18.22 -22.49 17.27
N SER A 148 -18.12 -23.70 17.76
CA SER A 148 -16.94 -24.23 18.46
C SER A 148 -15.78 -24.62 17.49
N THR A 149 -15.82 -24.14 16.26
CA THR A 149 -14.78 -24.38 15.24
C THR A 149 -13.44 -23.83 15.69
N ALA A 150 -12.38 -24.57 15.43
CA ALA A 150 -11.01 -24.12 15.65
C ALA A 150 -10.68 -22.89 14.78
N ILE A 151 -9.93 -21.95 15.35
CA ILE A 151 -9.43 -20.80 14.61
C ILE A 151 -8.15 -21.17 13.86
N ALA A 152 -8.08 -20.85 12.56
CA ALA A 152 -6.91 -21.02 11.73
C ALA A 152 -6.34 -19.62 11.33
N PRO A 153 -5.33 -19.09 12.04
CA PRO A 153 -4.72 -17.84 11.66
C PRO A 153 -3.99 -17.94 10.31
N VAL A 154 -4.24 -16.99 9.41
CA VAL A 154 -3.55 -16.86 8.14
C VAL A 154 -2.72 -15.58 8.18
N TYR A 155 -1.44 -15.69 7.84
CA TYR A 155 -0.48 -14.58 7.94
C TYR A 155 0.37 -14.41 6.68
N ARG A 156 1.02 -13.27 6.55
CA ARG A 156 1.93 -12.96 5.45
C ARG A 156 3.27 -13.67 5.61
N SER A 157 3.63 -14.49 4.63
CA SER A 157 4.92 -15.21 4.58
C SER A 157 6.03 -14.45 3.84
N ASP A 158 5.70 -13.33 3.22
CA ASP A 158 6.62 -12.41 2.53
C ASP A 158 6.88 -11.14 3.36
N GLY A 159 7.89 -10.36 2.98
CA GLY A 159 8.12 -9.03 3.58
C GLY A 159 6.99 -8.06 3.19
N SER A 160 6.10 -7.75 4.12
CA SER A 160 4.81 -7.11 3.88
C SER A 160 4.60 -5.85 4.73
N GLY A 161 4.22 -4.74 4.08
CA GLY A 161 3.76 -3.55 4.79
C GLY A 161 2.40 -3.76 5.46
N THR A 162 1.50 -4.55 4.85
CA THR A 162 0.23 -4.96 5.48
C THR A 162 0.49 -5.73 6.78
N ASN A 163 1.49 -6.63 6.79
CA ASN A 163 1.95 -7.32 8.01
C ASN A 163 2.51 -6.35 9.05
N PHE A 164 3.28 -5.35 8.61
CA PHE A 164 3.81 -4.32 9.51
C PHE A 164 2.67 -3.56 10.19
N LEU A 165 1.70 -3.05 9.43
CA LEU A 165 0.56 -2.31 9.98
C LEU A 165 -0.25 -3.17 10.97
N PHE A 166 -0.51 -4.41 10.62
CA PHE A 166 -1.23 -5.34 11.48
C PHE A 166 -0.47 -5.66 12.76
N SER A 167 0.81 -6.02 12.67
CA SER A 167 1.64 -6.34 13.83
C SER A 167 1.96 -5.12 14.71
N ASP A 168 2.06 -3.92 14.11
CA ASP A 168 2.21 -2.65 14.85
C ASP A 168 0.97 -2.34 15.68
N TYR A 169 -0.22 -2.47 15.08
CA TYR A 169 -1.48 -2.33 15.80
C TYR A 169 -1.59 -3.32 16.97
N LEU A 170 -1.36 -4.61 16.72
CA LEU A 170 -1.43 -5.63 17.78
C LEU A 170 -0.38 -5.41 18.88
N SER A 171 0.77 -4.85 18.53
CA SER A 171 1.81 -4.49 19.52
C SER A 171 1.41 -3.29 20.39
N LYS A 172 0.56 -2.38 19.89
CA LYS A 172 -0.02 -1.29 20.66
C LYS A 172 -1.11 -1.78 21.60
N GLU A 173 -1.91 -2.73 21.16
CA GLU A 173 -3.05 -3.27 21.90
C GLU A 173 -2.69 -4.37 22.90
N SER A 174 -1.55 -5.05 22.75
CA SER A 174 -1.14 -6.16 23.61
C SER A 174 0.35 -6.11 23.96
N PRO A 175 0.69 -5.79 25.23
CA PRO A 175 2.08 -5.86 25.70
C PRO A 175 2.70 -7.25 25.53
N LYS A 176 1.91 -8.32 25.69
CA LYS A 176 2.35 -9.70 25.47
C LYS A 176 2.72 -9.92 24.01
N PHE A 177 1.88 -9.49 23.07
CA PHE A 177 2.17 -9.58 21.63
C PHE A 177 3.44 -8.76 21.28
N LYS A 178 3.53 -7.53 21.77
CA LYS A 178 4.71 -6.67 21.56
C LYS A 178 6.01 -7.34 22.01
N SER A 179 5.99 -8.01 23.17
CA SER A 179 7.16 -8.68 23.74
C SER A 179 7.56 -9.95 22.98
N ILE A 180 6.59 -10.73 22.50
CA ILE A 180 6.84 -12.05 21.89
C ILE A 180 7.07 -11.91 20.38
N ILE A 181 6.26 -11.11 19.69
CA ILE A 181 6.23 -11.00 18.22
C ILE A 181 6.81 -9.66 17.75
N GLY A 182 6.31 -8.55 18.33
CA GLY A 182 6.67 -7.19 17.92
C GLY A 182 6.07 -6.78 16.58
N ALA A 183 6.58 -5.66 16.03
CA ALA A 183 6.10 -5.04 14.80
C ALA A 183 7.19 -5.00 13.73
N ASN A 184 6.94 -5.64 12.59
CA ASN A 184 7.86 -5.60 11.44
C ASN A 184 7.14 -6.04 10.14
N SER A 185 7.77 -5.79 9.00
CA SER A 185 7.31 -6.33 7.71
C SER A 185 7.38 -7.85 7.62
N SER A 186 8.22 -8.48 8.46
CA SER A 186 8.33 -9.93 8.61
C SER A 186 8.53 -10.25 10.08
N VAL A 187 7.67 -11.06 10.66
CA VAL A 187 7.72 -11.48 12.08
C VAL A 187 7.64 -13.01 12.16
N GLN A 188 8.01 -13.57 13.30
CA GLN A 188 7.93 -15.01 13.55
C GLN A 188 6.56 -15.32 14.18
N TRP A 189 5.63 -15.81 13.37
CA TRP A 189 4.32 -16.24 13.85
C TRP A 189 4.42 -17.59 14.57
N PRO A 190 3.79 -17.76 15.77
CA PRO A 190 3.91 -19.00 16.52
C PRO A 190 3.18 -20.18 15.87
N ALA A 191 2.10 -19.92 15.14
CA ALA A 191 1.29 -20.91 14.45
C ALA A 191 0.50 -20.26 13.31
N GLY A 192 -0.13 -21.07 12.47
CA GLY A 192 -0.99 -20.62 11.40
C GLY A 192 -0.47 -20.97 10.01
N ILE A 193 -1.08 -20.39 8.98
CA ILE A 193 -0.82 -20.69 7.57
C ILE A 193 -0.21 -19.44 6.91
N GLY A 194 0.99 -19.59 6.36
CA GLY A 194 1.67 -18.51 5.63
C GLY A 194 1.17 -18.39 4.20
N ALA A 195 0.85 -17.17 3.74
CA ALA A 195 0.45 -16.88 2.38
C ALA A 195 1.15 -15.62 1.83
N LYS A 196 1.45 -15.59 0.53
CA LYS A 196 2.14 -14.46 -0.12
C LYS A 196 1.13 -13.44 -0.64
N GLY A 197 1.39 -12.15 -0.38
CA GLY A 197 0.57 -11.05 -0.85
C GLY A 197 -0.79 -10.96 -0.15
N ASN A 198 -1.51 -9.88 -0.40
CA ASN A 198 -2.92 -9.75 0.02
C ASN A 198 -3.78 -10.79 -0.70
N GLU A 199 -3.49 -11.08 -1.96
CA GLU A 199 -4.14 -12.09 -2.79
C GLU A 199 -4.07 -13.48 -2.17
N GLY A 200 -2.87 -13.87 -1.75
CA GLY A 200 -2.64 -15.19 -1.14
C GLY A 200 -3.35 -15.33 0.22
N VAL A 201 -3.33 -14.28 1.06
CA VAL A 201 -4.05 -14.28 2.34
C VAL A 201 -5.56 -14.33 2.09
N ALA A 202 -6.11 -13.55 1.16
CA ALA A 202 -7.51 -13.58 0.80
C ALA A 202 -7.96 -14.98 0.34
N ASN A 203 -7.21 -15.58 -0.58
CA ASN A 203 -7.50 -16.92 -1.10
C ASN A 203 -7.42 -17.98 0.00
N MET A 204 -6.35 -18.01 0.81
CA MET A 204 -6.16 -18.99 1.88
C MET A 204 -7.27 -18.89 2.95
N THR A 205 -7.62 -17.64 3.34
CA THR A 205 -8.70 -17.42 4.31
C THR A 205 -10.04 -17.90 3.77
N THR A 206 -10.36 -17.66 2.50
CA THR A 206 -11.62 -18.09 1.88
C THR A 206 -11.71 -19.61 1.77
N GLN A 207 -10.60 -20.30 1.57
CA GLN A 207 -10.57 -21.78 1.39
C GLN A 207 -10.47 -22.55 2.71
N THR A 208 -10.18 -21.90 3.84
CA THR A 208 -9.96 -22.57 5.11
C THR A 208 -11.10 -22.28 6.08
N ASP A 209 -11.86 -23.31 6.47
CA ASP A 209 -12.93 -23.19 7.47
C ASP A 209 -12.37 -22.72 8.81
N GLY A 210 -13.04 -21.76 9.45
CA GLY A 210 -12.60 -21.16 10.71
C GLY A 210 -11.39 -20.24 10.60
N ALA A 211 -10.94 -19.89 9.38
CA ALA A 211 -9.80 -19.02 9.22
C ALA A 211 -10.08 -17.58 9.65
N ILE A 212 -9.01 -16.92 10.13
CA ILE A 212 -8.87 -15.47 10.25
C ILE A 212 -7.60 -15.03 9.52
N GLY A 213 -7.73 -14.07 8.60
CA GLY A 213 -6.62 -13.42 7.93
C GLY A 213 -6.71 -11.89 8.05
N TYR A 214 -5.79 -11.19 7.45
CA TYR A 214 -5.82 -9.72 7.33
C TYR A 214 -5.37 -9.31 5.94
N VAL A 215 -6.14 -8.43 5.32
CA VAL A 215 -5.88 -7.92 3.96
C VAL A 215 -6.18 -6.43 3.90
N GLU A 216 -5.70 -5.76 2.87
CA GLU A 216 -6.18 -4.43 2.54
C GLU A 216 -7.67 -4.50 2.08
N TYR A 217 -8.46 -3.47 2.41
CA TYR A 217 -9.92 -3.50 2.33
C TYR A 217 -10.48 -3.73 0.93
N ALA A 218 -9.83 -3.21 -0.13
CA ALA A 218 -10.27 -3.48 -1.50
C ALA A 218 -10.25 -4.99 -1.83
N TYR A 219 -9.28 -5.74 -1.30
CA TYR A 219 -9.24 -7.19 -1.47
C TYR A 219 -10.41 -7.89 -0.76
N ALA A 220 -10.76 -7.44 0.44
CA ALA A 220 -11.91 -7.99 1.16
C ALA A 220 -13.20 -7.75 0.39
N LYS A 221 -13.41 -6.56 -0.17
CA LYS A 221 -14.59 -6.23 -0.98
C LYS A 221 -14.63 -6.99 -2.31
N GLN A 222 -13.53 -7.00 -3.06
CA GLN A 222 -13.45 -7.67 -4.37
C GLN A 222 -13.72 -9.19 -4.24
N ASN A 223 -13.25 -9.80 -3.15
CA ASN A 223 -13.44 -11.23 -2.88
C ASN A 223 -14.70 -11.53 -2.02
N LYS A 224 -15.52 -10.51 -1.71
CA LYS A 224 -16.76 -10.63 -0.91
C LYS A 224 -16.54 -11.34 0.43
N MET A 225 -15.40 -11.04 1.08
CA MET A 225 -15.01 -11.66 2.33
C MET A 225 -15.79 -11.08 3.52
N ALA A 226 -16.02 -11.90 4.54
CA ALA A 226 -16.56 -11.42 5.81
C ALA A 226 -15.46 -10.68 6.59
N PHE A 227 -15.40 -9.36 6.45
CA PHE A 227 -14.55 -8.50 7.27
C PHE A 227 -15.20 -8.25 8.64
N THR A 228 -14.38 -7.91 9.63
CA THR A 228 -14.83 -7.66 11.01
C THR A 228 -15.02 -6.17 11.28
N MET A 229 -15.88 -5.87 12.26
CA MET A 229 -15.87 -4.59 12.97
C MET A 229 -14.73 -4.59 13.97
N LEU A 230 -14.12 -3.45 14.26
CA LEU A 230 -13.12 -3.32 15.31
C LEU A 230 -13.50 -2.29 16.37
N THR A 231 -13.18 -2.61 17.61
CA THR A 231 -13.19 -1.60 18.68
C THR A 231 -11.94 -0.75 18.54
N ASN A 232 -12.10 0.57 18.40
CA ASN A 232 -10.98 1.50 18.27
C ASN A 232 -10.45 1.96 19.64
N LYS A 233 -9.37 2.73 19.65
CA LYS A 233 -8.72 3.29 20.84
C LYS A 233 -9.68 4.07 21.75
N GLY A 234 -10.71 4.70 21.20
CA GLY A 234 -11.77 5.38 21.95
C GLY A 234 -12.88 4.45 22.46
N GLY A 235 -12.73 3.13 22.34
CA GLY A 235 -13.73 2.15 22.80
C GLY A 235 -14.99 2.10 21.92
N LYS A 236 -14.94 2.63 20.69
CA LYS A 236 -16.07 2.63 19.76
C LYS A 236 -15.93 1.49 18.76
N SER A 237 -17.07 0.84 18.46
CA SER A 237 -17.16 -0.09 17.34
C SER A 237 -17.14 0.69 16.03
N VAL A 238 -16.19 0.38 15.14
CA VAL A 238 -16.00 1.05 13.85
C VAL A 238 -16.06 0.02 12.74
N GLU A 239 -16.73 0.38 11.64
CA GLU A 239 -16.73 -0.37 10.39
C GLU A 239 -15.59 0.15 9.49
N PRO A 240 -14.89 -0.73 8.75
CA PRO A 240 -13.91 -0.28 7.76
C PRO A 240 -14.63 0.42 6.60
N SER A 241 -14.20 1.63 6.30
CA SER A 241 -14.68 2.43 5.18
C SER A 241 -13.69 3.55 4.84
N ALA A 242 -13.81 4.14 3.66
CA ALA A 242 -12.99 5.30 3.29
C ALA A 242 -13.11 6.43 4.34
N GLU A 243 -14.30 6.66 4.91
CA GLU A 243 -14.53 7.68 5.94
C GLU A 243 -13.78 7.37 7.24
N SER A 244 -13.75 6.08 7.65
CA SER A 244 -13.06 5.69 8.88
C SER A 244 -11.54 5.69 8.71
N PHE A 245 -11.03 5.41 7.51
CA PHE A 245 -9.61 5.55 7.16
C PHE A 245 -9.22 7.03 7.10
N GLN A 246 -10.06 7.87 6.51
CA GLN A 246 -9.85 9.32 6.47
C GLN A 246 -9.85 9.92 7.88
N ALA A 247 -10.75 9.46 8.76
CA ALA A 247 -10.81 9.92 10.15
C ALA A 247 -9.51 9.62 10.91
N ALA A 248 -8.92 8.43 10.72
CA ALA A 248 -7.62 8.08 11.29
C ALA A 248 -6.48 8.95 10.70
N ALA A 249 -6.47 9.15 9.38
CA ALA A 249 -5.45 9.92 8.68
C ALA A 249 -5.47 11.42 9.03
N ALA A 250 -6.64 11.96 9.40
CA ALA A 250 -6.80 13.37 9.77
C ALA A 250 -6.02 13.76 11.04
N ASN A 251 -5.66 12.80 11.88
CA ASN A 251 -4.86 13.01 13.10
C ASN A 251 -3.34 12.91 12.85
N ALA A 252 -2.92 12.64 11.62
CA ALA A 252 -1.51 12.45 11.30
C ALA A 252 -0.79 13.78 11.11
N ASP A 253 0.34 13.95 11.79
CA ASP A 253 1.23 15.09 11.61
C ASP A 253 2.22 14.85 10.49
N TRP A 254 1.76 15.05 9.25
CA TRP A 254 2.60 14.92 8.06
C TRP A 254 3.60 16.06 7.90
N VAL A 255 3.21 17.26 8.35
CA VAL A 255 3.98 18.50 8.13
C VAL A 255 5.30 18.49 8.88
N HIS A 256 5.31 18.01 10.13
CA HIS A 256 6.49 17.97 10.97
C HIS A 256 7.21 16.62 10.96
N SER A 257 6.71 15.65 10.18
CA SER A 257 7.35 14.35 10.07
C SER A 257 8.58 14.41 9.18
N ASP A 258 9.74 13.93 9.69
CA ASP A 258 10.93 13.78 8.85
C ASP A 258 10.69 12.67 7.81
N SER A 259 10.94 13.02 6.53
CA SER A 259 10.85 12.09 5.40
C SER A 259 9.50 11.38 5.30
N TYR A 260 8.41 12.03 5.75
CA TYR A 260 7.06 11.46 5.81
C TYR A 260 6.96 10.16 6.64
N TYR A 261 7.79 9.98 7.66
CA TYR A 261 7.75 8.81 8.53
C TYR A 261 6.55 8.90 9.48
N VAL A 262 5.38 8.47 9.01
CA VAL A 262 4.11 8.49 9.76
C VAL A 262 3.50 7.10 9.74
N ILE A 263 3.06 6.62 10.92
CA ILE A 263 2.36 5.36 11.12
C ILE A 263 0.94 5.68 11.60
N LEU A 264 -0.07 5.24 10.84
CA LEU A 264 -1.48 5.62 11.05
C LEU A 264 -2.27 4.59 11.87
N THR A 265 -1.64 3.58 12.43
CA THR A 265 -2.31 2.58 13.27
C THR A 265 -2.66 3.18 14.64
N ASP A 266 -3.82 2.80 15.16
CA ASP A 266 -4.33 3.14 16.49
C ASP A 266 -4.41 4.67 16.76
N GLN A 267 -4.88 5.41 15.76
CA GLN A 267 -5.08 6.85 15.87
C GLN A 267 -6.31 7.20 16.72
N ASP A 268 -6.24 8.34 17.41
CA ASP A 268 -7.37 8.89 18.16
C ASP A 268 -8.56 9.22 17.24
N GLY A 269 -9.75 9.32 17.84
CA GLY A 269 -10.96 9.70 17.13
C GLY A 269 -12.04 8.61 17.17
N ALA A 270 -13.28 9.04 17.45
CA ALA A 270 -14.41 8.13 17.62
C ALA A 270 -14.76 7.30 16.36
N LYS A 271 -14.34 7.77 15.18
CA LYS A 271 -14.58 7.11 13.89
C LYS A 271 -13.32 6.52 13.26
N SER A 272 -12.15 6.67 13.89
CA SER A 272 -10.88 6.22 13.32
C SER A 272 -10.81 4.70 13.24
N TRP A 273 -10.53 4.18 12.03
CA TRP A 273 -10.25 2.75 11.85
C TRP A 273 -8.88 2.41 12.43
N PRO A 274 -8.78 1.39 13.30
CA PRO A 274 -7.55 1.14 14.05
C PRO A 274 -6.34 0.73 13.20
N ILE A 275 -6.56 0.08 12.07
CA ILE A 275 -5.47 -0.45 11.23
C ILE A 275 -5.40 0.31 9.90
N THR A 276 -5.35 1.63 10.00
CA THR A 276 -5.16 2.51 8.84
C THR A 276 -3.67 2.61 8.50
N GLY A 277 -3.35 2.69 7.22
CA GLY A 277 -1.98 2.85 6.74
C GLY A 277 -1.89 3.66 5.46
N ALA A 278 -0.71 4.20 5.20
CA ALA A 278 -0.36 4.79 3.92
C ALA A 278 0.60 3.88 3.16
N SER A 279 0.52 3.89 1.83
CA SER A 279 1.54 3.31 0.98
C SER A 279 2.48 4.39 0.49
N PHE A 280 3.78 4.13 0.53
CA PHE A 280 4.83 5.07 0.19
C PHE A 280 5.55 4.64 -1.07
N ILE A 281 5.96 5.62 -1.88
CA ILE A 281 6.83 5.44 -3.03
C ILE A 281 8.27 5.77 -2.62
N LEU A 282 9.20 5.00 -3.14
CA LEU A 282 10.65 5.14 -2.94
C LEU A 282 11.29 5.41 -4.30
N VAL A 283 12.02 6.52 -4.42
CA VAL A 283 12.81 6.86 -5.60
C VAL A 283 14.21 7.30 -5.20
N TYR A 284 15.19 7.18 -6.10
CA TYR A 284 16.52 7.75 -5.85
C TYR A 284 16.48 9.27 -5.89
N LYS A 285 17.20 9.92 -4.97
CA LYS A 285 17.43 11.38 -4.98
C LYS A 285 18.24 11.82 -6.19
N GLU A 286 19.21 10.99 -6.59
CA GLU A 286 20.02 11.17 -7.79
C GLU A 286 19.90 9.90 -8.65
N PRO A 287 18.83 9.79 -9.46
CA PRO A 287 18.60 8.62 -10.29
C PRO A 287 19.61 8.53 -11.43
N ALA A 288 20.08 7.31 -11.72
CA ALA A 288 20.92 7.05 -12.89
C ALA A 288 20.15 7.27 -14.21
N ASP A 289 18.85 6.96 -14.22
CA ASP A 289 17.92 7.25 -15.32
C ASP A 289 16.92 8.32 -14.87
N ALA A 290 17.29 9.58 -15.07
CA ALA A 290 16.46 10.73 -14.72
C ALA A 290 15.18 10.79 -15.57
N ALA A 291 15.21 10.31 -16.81
CA ALA A 291 14.05 10.31 -17.70
C ALA A 291 12.99 9.34 -17.19
N ALA A 292 13.37 8.11 -16.85
CA ALA A 292 12.45 7.11 -16.32
C ALA A 292 11.83 7.56 -14.97
N VAL A 293 12.63 8.15 -14.06
CA VAL A 293 12.09 8.67 -12.79
C VAL A 293 11.19 9.89 -13.05
N GLY A 294 11.54 10.77 -14.00
CA GLY A 294 10.68 11.88 -14.42
C GLY A 294 9.31 11.42 -14.90
N GLU A 295 9.24 10.38 -15.72
CA GLU A 295 7.97 9.78 -16.16
C GLU A 295 7.18 9.16 -14.99
N ALA A 296 7.87 8.49 -14.05
CA ALA A 296 7.22 7.97 -12.85
C ALA A 296 6.62 9.11 -11.99
N LEU A 297 7.32 10.22 -11.81
CA LEU A 297 6.80 11.37 -11.06
C LEU A 297 5.62 12.04 -11.79
N LYS A 298 5.60 12.09 -13.12
CA LYS A 298 4.44 12.55 -13.91
C LYS A 298 3.23 11.65 -13.70
N PHE A 299 3.43 10.32 -13.70
CA PHE A 299 2.36 9.37 -13.38
C PHE A 299 1.79 9.61 -11.98
N PHE A 300 2.63 9.78 -10.96
CA PHE A 300 2.16 10.04 -9.60
C PHE A 300 1.48 11.41 -9.46
N ALA A 301 1.98 12.45 -10.12
CA ALA A 301 1.33 13.76 -10.14
C ALA A 301 -0.06 13.70 -10.80
N TRP A 302 -0.18 12.98 -11.92
CA TRP A 302 -1.46 12.73 -12.55
C TRP A 302 -2.39 11.94 -11.62
N ALA A 303 -1.90 10.90 -10.95
CA ALA A 303 -2.70 10.11 -10.02
C ALA A 303 -3.21 10.94 -8.83
N TYR A 304 -2.41 11.87 -8.30
CA TYR A 304 -2.88 12.83 -7.28
C TYR A 304 -3.96 13.77 -7.81
N LYS A 305 -3.80 14.27 -9.02
CA LYS A 305 -4.71 15.26 -9.62
C LYS A 305 -6.02 14.64 -10.11
N ASP A 306 -5.93 13.56 -10.86
CA ASP A 306 -7.03 13.01 -11.66
C ASP A 306 -7.45 11.59 -11.19
N GLY A 307 -6.62 10.92 -10.36
CA GLY A 307 -6.84 9.56 -9.90
C GLY A 307 -7.77 9.40 -8.70
N GLY A 308 -8.17 10.50 -8.06
CA GLY A 308 -8.90 10.46 -6.78
C GLY A 308 -10.25 9.75 -6.84
N ALA A 309 -11.05 9.96 -7.89
CA ALA A 309 -12.33 9.29 -8.07
C ALA A 309 -12.16 7.76 -8.19
N MET A 310 -11.13 7.31 -8.94
CA MET A 310 -10.82 5.89 -9.08
C MET A 310 -10.36 5.26 -7.76
N ALA A 311 -9.66 6.03 -6.91
CA ALA A 311 -9.27 5.59 -5.57
C ALA A 311 -10.50 5.42 -4.67
N ALA A 312 -11.42 6.38 -4.68
CA ALA A 312 -12.66 6.33 -3.89
C ALA A 312 -13.57 5.15 -4.28
N GLU A 313 -13.62 4.76 -5.56
CA GLU A 313 -14.37 3.58 -6.01
C GLU A 313 -13.86 2.26 -5.40
N LEU A 314 -12.62 2.24 -4.93
CA LEU A 314 -11.97 1.10 -4.27
C LEU A 314 -11.78 1.33 -2.77
N ASP A 315 -12.44 2.34 -2.20
CA ASP A 315 -12.38 2.75 -0.79
C ASP A 315 -10.97 3.17 -0.31
N TYR A 316 -10.06 3.53 -1.22
CA TYR A 316 -8.84 4.22 -0.86
C TYR A 316 -9.11 5.71 -0.61
N VAL A 317 -8.31 6.30 0.25
CA VAL A 317 -8.38 7.72 0.60
C VAL A 317 -7.23 8.48 -0.08
N PRO A 318 -7.53 9.40 -1.01
CA PRO A 318 -6.55 10.31 -1.57
C PRO A 318 -5.92 11.21 -0.50
N LEU A 319 -4.70 11.65 -0.74
CA LEU A 319 -4.03 12.60 0.15
C LEU A 319 -4.70 13.98 0.07
N PRO A 320 -4.70 14.75 1.17
CA PRO A 320 -5.20 16.13 1.14
C PRO A 320 -4.29 17.05 0.31
N ALA A 321 -4.88 18.03 -0.37
CA ALA A 321 -4.17 18.94 -1.27
C ALA A 321 -2.92 19.63 -0.65
N PRO A 322 -2.92 20.08 0.62
CA PRO A 322 -1.70 20.65 1.22
C PRO A 322 -0.55 19.64 1.30
N LEU A 323 -0.83 18.36 1.60
CA LEU A 323 0.19 17.31 1.63
C LEU A 323 0.70 17.00 0.24
N ILE A 324 -0.15 16.95 -0.78
CA ILE A 324 0.25 16.79 -2.18
C ILE A 324 1.22 17.90 -2.59
N ALA A 325 0.89 19.15 -2.31
CA ALA A 325 1.75 20.29 -2.61
C ALA A 325 3.12 20.20 -1.92
N GLN A 326 3.16 19.72 -0.66
CA GLN A 326 4.41 19.47 0.05
C GLN A 326 5.24 18.35 -0.60
N VAL A 327 4.60 17.26 -1.02
CA VAL A 327 5.25 16.14 -1.72
C VAL A 327 5.85 16.60 -3.04
N GLU A 328 5.11 17.36 -3.86
CA GLU A 328 5.61 17.89 -5.13
C GLU A 328 6.77 18.89 -4.94
N ALA A 329 6.71 19.71 -3.90
CA ALA A 329 7.83 20.58 -3.53
C ALA A 329 9.08 19.76 -3.12
N THR A 330 8.87 18.65 -2.42
CA THR A 330 9.95 17.72 -2.05
C THR A 330 10.56 17.03 -3.28
N TRP A 331 9.77 16.67 -4.29
CA TRP A 331 10.31 16.15 -5.55
C TRP A 331 11.18 17.16 -6.26
N LYS A 332 10.69 18.41 -6.35
CA LYS A 332 11.41 19.49 -7.03
C LYS A 332 12.78 19.79 -6.43
N SER A 333 12.89 19.74 -5.11
CA SER A 333 14.14 20.00 -4.40
C SER A 333 15.00 18.77 -4.15
N GLY A 334 14.40 17.60 -4.02
CA GLY A 334 15.04 16.38 -3.52
C GLY A 334 15.33 15.31 -4.57
N VAL A 335 14.80 15.43 -5.81
CA VAL A 335 15.10 14.50 -6.92
C VAL A 335 15.77 15.28 -8.02
N THR A 336 17.11 15.13 -8.15
CA THR A 336 17.94 15.94 -9.06
C THR A 336 18.82 15.06 -9.94
N SER A 337 19.20 15.58 -11.12
CA SER A 337 20.20 14.99 -12.00
C SER A 337 21.11 16.09 -12.53
N GLY A 338 22.42 15.95 -12.33
CA GLY A 338 23.39 16.98 -12.69
C GLY A 338 23.13 18.34 -12.03
N GLY A 339 22.54 18.35 -10.82
CA GLY A 339 22.16 19.57 -10.08
C GLY A 339 20.85 20.22 -10.53
N HIS A 340 20.14 19.64 -11.50
CA HIS A 340 18.84 20.13 -11.97
C HIS A 340 17.68 19.26 -11.46
N PRO A 341 16.51 19.85 -11.10
CA PRO A 341 15.34 19.08 -10.73
C PRO A 341 14.90 18.12 -11.86
N VAL A 342 14.62 16.87 -11.50
CA VAL A 342 14.02 15.88 -12.42
C VAL A 342 12.51 16.16 -12.62
N TRP A 343 11.85 16.71 -11.59
CA TRP A 343 10.46 17.13 -11.63
C TRP A 343 10.36 18.65 -11.86
N SER A 344 9.69 19.06 -12.92
CA SER A 344 9.52 20.48 -13.29
C SER A 344 8.14 21.07 -12.97
N GLY A 345 7.20 20.26 -12.48
CA GLY A 345 5.84 20.71 -12.19
C GLY A 345 4.91 20.79 -13.42
N LYS A 346 5.24 20.08 -14.52
CA LYS A 346 4.43 20.06 -15.77
C LYS A 346 4.04 18.63 -16.10
#